data_0871d0642a29702e6415d52c95def195
#
_entry.id   0871d0642a29702e6415d52c95def195
#
_cell.length_a   1.000
_cell.length_b   1.000
_cell.length_c   1.000
_cell.angle_alpha   90.00
_cell.angle_beta   90.00
_cell.angle_gamma   90.00
#
_symmetry.space_group_name_H-M   'P 1'
#
loop_
_entity.id
_entity.type
_entity.pdbx_description
1 polymer ?
#
loop_
_entity_poly.entity_id
_entity_poly.type
_entity_poly.pdbx_seq_one_letter_code
_entity_poly.pdbx_strand_id
1 'polypeptide(L)'
;MTTGIPGASQLRIDVVSLFPDFFTSPLESGLIGKALARQIAEIHLTNPRDFTTDKHHRVDDEPYGGGVGMLMKPDPIFAAVESLPVLPQREVILLTPQGEAMTQTLFRHLASLDQLVLICGHYEGVDERVSHLLTREVSLGDFVLTCGEIPALALINGVVRLLPGTVGKTDSLRYESFETPLLDYPQYTRPASFRGWEVPEVLRSGNHEAIAQWRRQQQIERTRQRRPDLYERWVMEEGGE
;
A
#
# COMPACT_ATOMS: atom_id res chain seq x y z
N MET A 1 -13.28 13.98 25.05
CA MET A 1 -13.75 14.98 24.05
C MET A 1 -12.91 14.76 22.80
N THR A 2 -13.48 14.07 21.83
CA THR A 2 -12.84 13.70 20.56
C THR A 2 -12.92 14.89 19.61
N THR A 3 -11.79 15.58 19.43
CA THR A 3 -11.66 16.60 18.40
C THR A 3 -11.34 15.92 17.07
N GLY A 4 -12.37 15.40 16.41
CA GLY A 4 -12.27 15.02 15.01
C GLY A 4 -12.06 16.28 14.17
N ILE A 5 -11.17 16.22 13.18
CA ILE A 5 -10.99 17.29 12.19
C ILE A 5 -12.30 17.33 11.38
N PRO A 6 -13.06 18.44 11.39
CA PRO A 6 -14.30 18.51 10.64
C PRO A 6 -13.99 18.52 9.14
N GLY A 7 -14.46 17.52 8.39
CA GLY A 7 -14.50 17.53 6.93
C GLY A 7 -13.61 16.54 6.17
N ALA A 8 -12.80 15.73 6.82
CA ALA A 8 -12.16 14.59 6.15
C ALA A 8 -13.10 13.38 6.25
N SER A 9 -13.61 12.88 5.13
CA SER A 9 -14.29 11.60 5.10
C SER A 9 -13.32 10.52 5.55
N GLN A 10 -13.77 9.65 6.46
CA GLN A 10 -13.00 8.50 6.92
C GLN A 10 -12.85 7.53 5.74
N LEU A 11 -11.62 7.16 5.39
CA LEU A 11 -11.41 6.17 4.33
C LEU A 11 -11.92 4.80 4.79
N ARG A 12 -12.83 4.23 4.01
CA ARG A 12 -13.31 2.86 4.18
C ARG A 12 -12.50 1.90 3.31
N ILE A 13 -12.02 0.80 3.90
CA ILE A 13 -11.32 -0.28 3.19
C ILE A 13 -12.05 -1.59 3.45
N ASP A 14 -12.64 -2.16 2.41
CA ASP A 14 -13.28 -3.48 2.44
C ASP A 14 -12.32 -4.49 1.82
N VAL A 15 -11.97 -5.55 2.55
CA VAL A 15 -11.08 -6.61 2.06
C VAL A 15 -11.87 -7.89 1.87
N VAL A 16 -11.91 -8.38 0.64
CA VAL A 16 -12.51 -9.66 0.27
C VAL A 16 -11.41 -10.72 0.26
N SER A 17 -11.40 -11.61 1.24
CA SER A 17 -10.35 -12.62 1.46
C SER A 17 -10.93 -13.92 1.99
N LEU A 18 -10.37 -15.06 1.54
CA LEU A 18 -10.67 -16.39 2.08
C LEU A 18 -10.11 -16.60 3.49
N PHE A 19 -9.17 -15.76 3.91
CA PHE A 19 -8.46 -15.86 5.18
C PHE A 19 -8.49 -14.53 5.97
N PRO A 20 -9.67 -14.09 6.45
CA PRO A 20 -9.79 -12.82 7.18
C PRO A 20 -8.89 -12.75 8.42
N ASP A 21 -8.66 -13.87 9.10
CA ASP A 21 -7.80 -13.95 10.29
C ASP A 21 -6.34 -13.56 10.02
N PHE A 22 -5.90 -13.62 8.75
CA PHE A 22 -4.57 -13.17 8.32
C PHE A 22 -4.31 -11.70 8.64
N PHE A 23 -5.36 -10.90 8.70
CA PHE A 23 -5.29 -9.46 8.94
C PHE A 23 -5.31 -9.07 10.42
N THR A 24 -5.71 -9.96 11.33
CA THR A 24 -5.96 -9.61 12.74
C THR A 24 -4.77 -8.92 13.39
N SER A 25 -3.62 -9.59 13.48
CA SER A 25 -2.43 -9.02 14.14
C SER A 25 -1.86 -7.77 13.45
N PRO A 26 -1.71 -7.72 12.10
CA PRO A 26 -1.26 -6.50 11.42
C PRO A 26 -2.15 -5.29 11.64
N LEU A 27 -3.48 -5.47 11.66
CA LEU A 27 -4.43 -4.36 11.83
C LEU A 27 -4.50 -3.86 13.28
N GLU A 28 -4.14 -4.66 14.26
CA GLU A 28 -4.08 -4.26 15.68
C GLU A 28 -2.75 -3.60 16.06
N SER A 29 -1.74 -3.70 15.20
CA SER A 29 -0.38 -3.34 15.51
C SER A 29 0.08 -2.01 14.92
N GLY A 30 1.06 -1.36 15.58
CA GLY A 30 1.84 -0.26 15.01
C GLY A 30 1.02 0.99 14.64
N LEU A 31 1.33 1.55 13.48
CA LEU A 31 0.70 2.79 13.00
C LEU A 31 -0.72 2.54 12.48
N ILE A 32 -0.96 1.39 11.85
CA ILE A 32 -2.29 1.01 11.34
C ILE A 32 -3.26 0.88 12.52
N GLY A 33 -2.94 0.08 13.53
CA GLY A 33 -3.80 -0.10 14.71
C GLY A 33 -4.13 1.22 15.40
N LYS A 34 -3.17 2.15 15.49
CA LYS A 34 -3.42 3.50 16.03
C LYS A 34 -4.35 4.33 15.14
N ALA A 35 -4.23 4.24 13.82
CA ALA A 35 -5.10 4.95 12.89
C ALA A 35 -6.54 4.44 12.97
N LEU A 36 -6.74 3.13 13.04
CA LEU A 36 -8.06 2.50 13.22
C LEU A 36 -8.68 2.86 14.57
N ALA A 37 -7.93 2.77 15.67
CA ALA A 37 -8.40 3.15 16.99
C ALA A 37 -8.81 4.63 17.08
N ARG A 38 -8.23 5.50 16.25
CA ARG A 38 -8.55 6.93 16.13
C ARG A 38 -9.60 7.24 15.07
N GLN A 39 -10.16 6.21 14.44
CA GLN A 39 -11.17 6.35 13.40
C GLN A 39 -10.73 7.21 12.20
N ILE A 40 -9.43 7.17 11.86
CA ILE A 40 -8.87 7.81 10.65
C ILE A 40 -9.20 7.01 9.41
N ALA A 41 -9.24 5.69 9.54
CA ALA A 41 -9.73 4.74 8.55
C ALA A 41 -10.56 3.65 9.23
N GLU A 42 -11.39 2.96 8.47
CA GLU A 42 -12.06 1.74 8.90
C GLU A 42 -11.76 0.60 7.93
N ILE A 43 -11.62 -0.61 8.46
CA ILE A 43 -11.31 -1.80 7.66
C ILE A 43 -12.33 -2.89 7.98
N HIS A 44 -12.97 -3.41 6.94
CA HIS A 44 -13.94 -4.48 7.01
C HIS A 44 -13.44 -5.70 6.24
N LEU A 45 -13.55 -6.87 6.86
CA LEU A 45 -13.11 -8.13 6.28
C LEU A 45 -14.33 -8.95 5.88
N THR A 46 -14.38 -9.40 4.63
CA THR A 46 -15.49 -10.18 4.07
C THR A 46 -14.93 -11.48 3.50
N ASN A 47 -15.47 -12.62 3.97
CA ASN A 47 -15.08 -13.92 3.41
C ASN A 47 -16.04 -14.29 2.28
N PRO A 48 -15.59 -14.42 1.03
CA PRO A 48 -16.44 -14.83 -0.08
C PRO A 48 -17.05 -16.24 0.10
N ARG A 49 -16.47 -17.08 0.96
CA ARG A 49 -17.04 -18.38 1.32
C ARG A 49 -18.42 -18.29 1.96
N ASP A 50 -18.71 -17.20 2.67
CA ASP A 50 -20.00 -16.96 3.33
C ASP A 50 -21.13 -16.69 2.32
N PHE A 51 -20.80 -16.42 1.07
CA PHE A 51 -21.72 -16.15 -0.03
C PHE A 51 -21.94 -17.35 -0.95
N THR A 52 -21.37 -18.51 -0.63
CA THR A 52 -21.60 -19.74 -1.41
C THR A 52 -22.95 -20.35 -1.07
N THR A 53 -23.61 -20.91 -2.07
CA THR A 53 -24.93 -21.55 -1.91
C THR A 53 -24.86 -23.07 -1.85
N ASP A 54 -23.70 -23.65 -2.19
CA ASP A 54 -23.51 -25.09 -2.18
C ASP A 54 -23.19 -25.63 -0.77
N LYS A 55 -23.54 -26.93 -0.55
CA LYS A 55 -23.38 -27.63 0.73
C LYS A 55 -21.91 -27.63 1.26
N HIS A 56 -20.94 -27.54 0.36
CA HIS A 56 -19.51 -27.64 0.70
C HIS A 56 -18.82 -26.30 0.75
N HIS A 57 -19.53 -25.20 0.54
CA HIS A 57 -19.00 -23.85 0.53
C HIS A 57 -17.78 -23.69 -0.39
N ARG A 58 -17.88 -24.25 -1.61
CA ARG A 58 -16.78 -24.23 -2.58
C ARG A 58 -16.61 -22.85 -3.19
N VAL A 59 -15.39 -22.34 -3.10
CA VAL A 59 -14.99 -21.03 -3.62
C VAL A 59 -14.07 -21.14 -4.83
N ASP A 60 -13.70 -22.35 -5.21
CA ASP A 60 -12.76 -22.67 -6.29
C ASP A 60 -13.27 -23.83 -7.15
N ASP A 61 -12.78 -23.92 -8.39
CA ASP A 61 -13.09 -24.99 -9.33
C ASP A 61 -11.96 -25.17 -10.35
N GLU A 62 -11.98 -26.26 -11.11
CA GLU A 62 -11.01 -26.56 -12.16
C GLU A 62 -11.16 -25.57 -13.34
N PRO A 63 -10.03 -25.12 -13.95
CA PRO A 63 -10.08 -24.21 -15.09
C PRO A 63 -10.65 -24.90 -16.34
N TYR A 64 -11.47 -24.18 -17.10
CA TYR A 64 -11.88 -24.63 -18.44
C TYR A 64 -10.64 -24.77 -19.35
N GLY A 65 -10.64 -25.79 -20.18
CA GLY A 65 -9.51 -26.12 -21.05
C GLY A 65 -8.48 -27.04 -20.40
N GLY A 66 -8.66 -27.38 -19.14
CA GLY A 66 -7.71 -28.18 -18.35
C GLY A 66 -6.53 -27.35 -17.88
N GLY A 67 -5.67 -27.94 -17.08
CA GLY A 67 -4.51 -27.30 -16.48
C GLY A 67 -4.25 -27.84 -15.07
N VAL A 68 -3.19 -27.32 -14.44
CA VAL A 68 -2.85 -27.65 -13.05
C VAL A 68 -3.43 -26.59 -12.12
N GLY A 69 -3.96 -27.01 -10.98
CA GLY A 69 -4.45 -26.10 -9.95
C GLY A 69 -5.94 -25.76 -10.09
N MET A 70 -6.38 -24.80 -9.33
CA MET A 70 -7.77 -24.35 -9.18
C MET A 70 -7.85 -22.83 -9.42
N LEU A 71 -9.04 -22.35 -9.80
CA LEU A 71 -9.34 -20.92 -9.89
C LEU A 71 -10.43 -20.56 -8.88
N MET A 72 -10.33 -19.38 -8.29
CA MET A 72 -11.43 -18.84 -7.50
C MET A 72 -12.63 -18.57 -8.38
N LYS A 73 -13.79 -19.06 -7.95
CA LYS A 73 -15.06 -18.91 -8.67
C LYS A 73 -15.53 -17.46 -8.66
N PRO A 74 -16.18 -16.98 -9.75
CA PRO A 74 -16.67 -15.61 -9.82
C PRO A 74 -17.88 -15.37 -8.90
N ASP A 75 -18.83 -16.30 -8.80
CA ASP A 75 -20.08 -16.13 -8.07
C ASP A 75 -19.89 -15.73 -6.59
N PRO A 76 -19.02 -16.35 -5.76
CA PRO A 76 -18.82 -15.91 -4.39
C PRO A 76 -18.15 -14.53 -4.29
N ILE A 77 -17.25 -14.20 -5.25
CA ILE A 77 -16.57 -12.90 -5.26
C ILE A 77 -17.56 -11.80 -5.62
N PHE A 78 -18.37 -11.99 -6.67
CA PHE A 78 -19.41 -11.04 -7.06
C PHE A 78 -20.38 -10.78 -5.90
N ALA A 79 -20.92 -11.85 -5.30
CA ALA A 79 -21.86 -11.71 -4.19
C ALA A 79 -21.24 -10.98 -2.98
N ALA A 80 -19.97 -11.26 -2.66
CA ALA A 80 -19.26 -10.56 -1.59
C ALA A 80 -19.09 -9.07 -1.90
N VAL A 81 -18.63 -8.71 -3.10
CA VAL A 81 -18.40 -7.31 -3.50
C VAL A 81 -19.72 -6.53 -3.63
N GLU A 82 -20.77 -7.15 -4.17
CA GLU A 82 -22.09 -6.53 -4.34
C GLU A 82 -22.84 -6.34 -3.01
N SER A 83 -22.48 -7.10 -1.96
CA SER A 83 -23.02 -6.92 -0.60
C SER A 83 -22.47 -5.69 0.12
N LEU A 84 -21.36 -5.12 -0.36
CA LEU A 84 -20.71 -3.98 0.28
C LEU A 84 -21.46 -2.66 -0.02
N PRO A 85 -21.44 -1.68 0.89
CA PRO A 85 -21.93 -0.35 0.57
C PRO A 85 -21.13 0.25 -0.59
N VAL A 86 -21.73 1.17 -1.34
CA VAL A 86 -21.08 1.88 -2.44
C VAL A 86 -20.95 3.35 -2.07
N LEU A 87 -19.72 3.81 -1.86
CA LEU A 87 -19.40 5.22 -1.61
C LEU A 87 -19.04 5.94 -2.92
N PRO A 88 -19.15 7.30 -2.97
CA PRO A 88 -19.00 8.05 -4.22
C PRO A 88 -17.69 7.85 -4.96
N GLN A 89 -16.56 7.95 -4.24
CA GLN A 89 -15.23 7.76 -4.80
C GLN A 89 -14.72 6.37 -4.38
N ARG A 90 -15.07 5.36 -5.17
CA ARG A 90 -14.77 3.94 -4.88
C ARG A 90 -13.86 3.35 -5.96
N GLU A 91 -12.85 2.59 -5.53
CA GLU A 91 -12.12 1.67 -6.40
C GLU A 91 -12.23 0.22 -5.91
N VAL A 92 -12.37 -0.70 -6.87
CA VAL A 92 -12.35 -2.16 -6.67
C VAL A 92 -11.07 -2.70 -7.29
N ILE A 93 -10.20 -3.24 -6.47
CA ILE A 93 -8.82 -3.58 -6.82
C ILE A 93 -8.59 -5.07 -6.62
N LEU A 94 -8.18 -5.76 -7.67
CA LEU A 94 -7.65 -7.12 -7.57
C LEU A 94 -6.15 -7.08 -7.34
N LEU A 95 -5.67 -7.79 -6.30
CA LEU A 95 -4.25 -8.01 -6.02
C LEU A 95 -3.77 -9.20 -6.87
N THR A 96 -3.01 -8.91 -7.92
CA THR A 96 -2.55 -9.91 -8.90
C THR A 96 -1.17 -9.56 -9.44
N PRO A 97 -0.30 -10.56 -9.77
CA PRO A 97 0.97 -10.28 -10.44
C PRO A 97 0.84 -9.61 -11.82
N GLN A 98 -0.33 -9.69 -12.46
CA GLN A 98 -0.59 -9.11 -13.79
C GLN A 98 -0.91 -7.62 -13.75
N GLY A 99 -1.17 -7.06 -12.54
CA GLY A 99 -1.55 -5.67 -12.35
C GLY A 99 -0.41 -4.67 -12.48
N GLU A 100 -0.75 -3.38 -12.48
CA GLU A 100 0.23 -2.31 -12.42
C GLU A 100 1.01 -2.34 -11.09
N ALA A 101 2.29 -1.98 -11.14
CA ALA A 101 3.12 -1.99 -9.94
C ALA A 101 2.67 -0.95 -8.90
N MET A 102 2.67 -1.32 -7.62
CA MET A 102 2.45 -0.39 -6.52
C MET A 102 3.50 0.72 -6.52
N THR A 103 3.04 1.97 -6.46
CA THR A 103 3.90 3.16 -6.41
C THR A 103 3.40 4.14 -5.35
N GLN A 104 4.27 5.07 -4.95
CA GLN A 104 3.88 6.15 -4.03
C GLN A 104 2.77 7.03 -4.63
N THR A 105 2.80 7.27 -5.95
CA THR A 105 1.75 8.01 -6.67
C THR A 105 0.41 7.29 -6.60
N LEU A 106 0.39 5.97 -6.80
CA LEU A 106 -0.82 5.17 -6.65
C LEU A 106 -1.36 5.28 -5.21
N PHE A 107 -0.52 5.13 -4.19
CA PHE A 107 -0.97 5.23 -2.80
C PHE A 107 -1.56 6.61 -2.46
N ARG A 108 -1.00 7.70 -3.01
CA ARG A 108 -1.58 9.04 -2.86
C ARG A 108 -2.97 9.16 -3.48
N HIS A 109 -3.12 8.62 -4.69
CA HIS A 109 -4.43 8.57 -5.35
C HIS A 109 -5.43 7.79 -4.50
N LEU A 110 -5.09 6.57 -4.07
CA LEU A 110 -5.96 5.72 -3.26
C LEU A 110 -6.30 6.34 -1.89
N ALA A 111 -5.37 7.09 -1.29
CA ALA A 111 -5.62 7.80 -0.03
C ALA A 111 -6.58 8.99 -0.15
N SER A 112 -6.90 9.44 -1.38
CA SER A 112 -7.87 10.52 -1.65
C SER A 112 -9.30 10.04 -1.88
N LEU A 113 -9.52 8.72 -1.91
CA LEU A 113 -10.83 8.12 -2.16
C LEU A 113 -11.66 7.96 -0.89
N ASP A 114 -12.96 7.71 -1.06
CA ASP A 114 -13.87 7.41 0.06
C ASP A 114 -13.85 5.91 0.41
N GLN A 115 -13.63 5.05 -0.60
CA GLN A 115 -13.67 3.59 -0.42
C GLN A 115 -12.69 2.84 -1.32
N LEU A 116 -12.00 1.87 -0.71
CA LEU A 116 -11.24 0.84 -1.42
C LEU A 116 -11.86 -0.53 -1.17
N VAL A 117 -12.04 -1.32 -2.21
CA VAL A 117 -12.38 -2.74 -2.11
C VAL A 117 -11.20 -3.53 -2.64
N LEU A 118 -10.56 -4.33 -1.77
CA LEU A 118 -9.38 -5.12 -2.10
C LEU A 118 -9.78 -6.60 -2.22
N ILE A 119 -9.61 -7.18 -3.40
CA ILE A 119 -9.87 -8.60 -3.65
C ILE A 119 -8.54 -9.35 -3.58
N CYS A 120 -8.42 -10.27 -2.63
CA CYS A 120 -7.25 -11.13 -2.45
C CYS A 120 -7.41 -12.41 -3.26
N GLY A 121 -6.61 -12.56 -4.31
CA GLY A 121 -6.56 -13.78 -5.13
C GLY A 121 -5.81 -14.90 -4.42
N HIS A 122 -6.22 -16.14 -4.72
CA HIS A 122 -5.60 -17.39 -4.26
C HIS A 122 -5.51 -18.40 -5.41
N TYR A 123 -4.86 -19.54 -5.14
CA TYR A 123 -4.67 -20.64 -6.09
C TYR A 123 -3.89 -20.16 -7.35
N GLU A 124 -4.37 -20.56 -8.55
CA GLU A 124 -3.80 -20.07 -9.83
C GLU A 124 -4.36 -18.70 -10.24
N GLY A 125 -5.26 -18.13 -9.44
CA GLY A 125 -5.89 -16.84 -9.67
C GLY A 125 -7.40 -16.87 -9.50
N VAL A 126 -8.04 -15.84 -10.05
CA VAL A 126 -9.50 -15.72 -10.05
C VAL A 126 -10.04 -15.93 -11.47
N ASP A 127 -11.32 -16.34 -11.58
CA ASP A 127 -12.00 -16.43 -12.87
C ASP A 127 -11.97 -15.06 -13.57
N GLU A 128 -11.63 -15.04 -14.86
CA GLU A 128 -11.46 -13.80 -15.66
C GLU A 128 -12.68 -12.88 -15.64
N ARG A 129 -13.87 -13.43 -15.45
CA ARG A 129 -15.11 -12.65 -15.36
C ARG A 129 -15.16 -11.71 -14.15
N VAL A 130 -14.32 -11.91 -13.15
CA VAL A 130 -14.16 -10.99 -12.01
C VAL A 130 -13.67 -9.61 -12.50
N SER A 131 -12.99 -9.54 -13.64
CA SER A 131 -12.56 -8.29 -14.29
C SER A 131 -13.69 -7.28 -14.49
N HIS A 132 -14.94 -7.75 -14.65
CA HIS A 132 -16.11 -6.88 -14.78
C HIS A 132 -16.47 -6.10 -13.51
N LEU A 133 -15.95 -6.50 -12.34
CA LEU A 133 -16.09 -5.74 -11.08
C LEU A 133 -15.00 -4.71 -10.88
N LEU A 134 -13.86 -4.87 -11.55
CA LEU A 134 -12.64 -4.18 -11.22
C LEU A 134 -12.60 -2.77 -11.82
N THR A 135 -12.06 -1.84 -11.05
CA THR A 135 -11.58 -0.55 -11.56
C THR A 135 -10.08 -0.63 -11.85
N ARG A 136 -9.37 -1.56 -11.19
CA ARG A 136 -7.92 -1.66 -11.26
C ARG A 136 -7.40 -3.06 -10.89
N GLU A 137 -6.26 -3.42 -11.46
CA GLU A 137 -5.44 -4.56 -11.04
C GLU A 137 -4.09 -4.06 -10.56
N VAL A 138 -3.61 -4.57 -9.40
CA VAL A 138 -2.39 -4.03 -8.76
C VAL A 138 -1.47 -5.18 -8.34
N SER A 139 -0.19 -5.01 -8.67
CA SER A 139 0.90 -5.91 -8.32
C SER A 139 1.83 -5.31 -7.25
N LEU A 140 2.27 -6.14 -6.32
CA LEU A 140 3.31 -5.75 -5.36
C LEU A 140 4.70 -5.63 -6.04
N GLY A 141 4.93 -6.35 -7.13
CA GLY A 141 6.19 -6.37 -7.86
C GLY A 141 6.29 -7.60 -8.77
N ASP A 142 7.41 -7.72 -9.50
CA ASP A 142 7.67 -8.77 -10.49
C ASP A 142 8.07 -10.11 -9.83
N PHE A 143 7.18 -10.64 -9.01
CA PHE A 143 7.32 -11.95 -8.36
C PHE A 143 5.94 -12.50 -7.98
N VAL A 144 5.87 -13.82 -7.79
CA VAL A 144 4.62 -14.51 -7.43
C VAL A 144 4.60 -14.80 -5.93
N LEU A 145 3.45 -14.55 -5.30
CA LEU A 145 3.12 -14.93 -3.92
C LEU A 145 2.00 -15.97 -3.93
N THR A 146 1.86 -16.69 -2.85
CA THR A 146 0.81 -17.71 -2.69
C THR A 146 -0.58 -17.13 -2.44
N CYS A 147 -0.66 -15.82 -2.13
CA CYS A 147 -1.90 -15.19 -1.68
C CYS A 147 -1.91 -13.67 -1.89
N GLY A 148 -3.11 -13.11 -2.02
CA GLY A 148 -3.34 -11.66 -2.17
C GLY A 148 -3.32 -10.87 -0.85
N GLU A 149 -3.33 -11.51 0.31
CA GLU A 149 -3.37 -10.87 1.62
C GLU A 149 -2.10 -10.05 1.93
N ILE A 150 -0.93 -10.55 1.52
CA ILE A 150 0.34 -9.85 1.70
C ILE A 150 0.37 -8.54 0.91
N PRO A 151 0.11 -8.53 -0.41
CA PRO A 151 0.01 -7.27 -1.16
C PRO A 151 -1.12 -6.37 -0.65
N ALA A 152 -2.26 -6.91 -0.18
CA ALA A 152 -3.32 -6.12 0.44
C ALA A 152 -2.82 -5.39 1.69
N LEU A 153 -2.09 -6.08 2.59
CA LEU A 153 -1.47 -5.45 3.77
C LEU A 153 -0.44 -4.38 3.40
N ALA A 154 0.37 -4.61 2.35
CA ALA A 154 1.31 -3.62 1.85
C ALA A 154 0.59 -2.36 1.34
N LEU A 155 -0.49 -2.53 0.56
CA LEU A 155 -1.32 -1.44 0.06
C LEU A 155 -1.99 -0.67 1.21
N ILE A 156 -2.64 -1.38 2.15
CA ILE A 156 -3.25 -0.78 3.35
C ILE A 156 -2.23 0.05 4.13
N ASN A 157 -1.04 -0.48 4.37
CA ASN A 157 0.02 0.24 5.09
C ASN A 157 0.45 1.50 4.34
N GLY A 158 0.70 1.39 3.04
CA GLY A 158 1.11 2.51 2.18
C GLY A 158 0.07 3.63 2.12
N VAL A 159 -1.22 3.27 2.06
CA VAL A 159 -2.34 4.22 1.98
C VAL A 159 -2.65 4.85 3.34
N VAL A 160 -2.86 4.04 4.38
CA VAL A 160 -3.27 4.52 5.72
C VAL A 160 -2.25 5.49 6.31
N ARG A 161 -0.94 5.28 6.08
CA ARG A 161 0.08 6.20 6.58
C ARG A 161 0.01 7.61 5.96
N LEU A 162 -0.60 7.76 4.78
CA LEU A 162 -0.76 9.03 4.08
C LEU A 162 -1.99 9.82 4.55
N LEU A 163 -2.92 9.18 5.25
CA LEU A 163 -4.13 9.83 5.73
C LEU A 163 -3.80 10.90 6.78
N PRO A 164 -4.46 12.08 6.72
CA PRO A 164 -4.25 13.15 7.68
C PRO A 164 -4.41 12.68 9.12
N GLY A 165 -3.45 13.00 9.97
CA GLY A 165 -3.48 12.65 11.38
C GLY A 165 -2.93 11.26 11.71
N THR A 166 -2.58 10.43 10.74
CA THR A 166 -1.96 9.12 10.98
C THR A 166 -0.54 9.27 11.50
N VAL A 167 0.30 10.05 10.82
CA VAL A 167 1.66 10.39 11.27
C VAL A 167 1.68 11.68 12.06
N GLY A 168 2.53 11.76 13.11
CA GLY A 168 2.55 12.90 14.03
C GLY A 168 3.03 14.22 13.41
N LYS A 169 3.88 14.15 12.38
CA LYS A 169 4.39 15.32 11.64
C LYS A 169 4.23 15.06 10.14
N THR A 170 3.29 15.74 9.52
CA THR A 170 3.04 15.67 8.06
C THR A 170 4.25 16.09 7.22
N ASP A 171 5.10 16.96 7.75
CA ASP A 171 6.35 17.37 7.07
C ASP A 171 7.35 16.21 6.89
N SER A 172 7.26 15.15 7.72
CA SER A 172 8.14 13.99 7.54
C SER A 172 7.85 13.24 6.22
N LEU A 173 6.63 13.29 5.72
CA LEU A 173 6.24 12.66 4.45
C LEU A 173 6.83 13.36 3.22
N ARG A 174 7.19 14.65 3.32
CA ARG A 174 7.65 15.45 2.18
C ARG A 174 9.06 15.13 1.72
N TYR A 175 9.89 14.55 2.59
CA TYR A 175 11.30 14.29 2.34
C TYR A 175 11.63 12.81 2.19
N GLU A 176 10.64 11.96 2.10
CA GLU A 176 10.82 10.52 1.94
C GLU A 176 11.18 10.13 0.51
N SER A 177 11.74 8.94 0.35
CA SER A 177 11.97 8.34 -0.97
C SER A 177 10.67 8.29 -1.79
N PHE A 178 10.77 8.56 -3.07
CA PHE A 178 9.66 8.54 -4.04
C PHE A 178 8.65 9.70 -3.95
N GLU A 179 8.88 10.71 -3.10
CA GLU A 179 8.14 11.97 -3.15
C GLU A 179 8.56 12.82 -4.35
N THR A 180 9.83 12.82 -4.64
CA THR A 180 10.45 13.18 -5.92
C THR A 180 11.14 11.92 -6.46
N PRO A 181 11.62 11.89 -7.72
CA PRO A 181 12.39 10.75 -8.21
C PRO A 181 13.75 10.56 -7.53
N LEU A 182 13.86 10.83 -6.25
CA LEU A 182 15.08 10.64 -5.47
C LEU A 182 14.81 9.73 -4.26
N LEU A 183 15.83 8.98 -3.89
CA LEU A 183 15.88 8.27 -2.61
C LEU A 183 16.18 9.24 -1.47
N ASP A 184 15.76 8.88 -0.27
CA ASP A 184 16.10 9.63 0.94
C ASP A 184 17.61 9.60 1.24
N TYR A 185 18.09 10.63 1.93
CA TYR A 185 19.47 10.75 2.40
C TYR A 185 19.76 9.80 3.57
N PRO A 186 21.06 9.51 3.88
CA PRO A 186 21.40 8.69 5.04
C PRO A 186 21.07 9.41 6.34
N GLN A 187 20.41 8.70 7.24
CA GLN A 187 20.00 9.23 8.53
C GLN A 187 20.85 8.62 9.65
N TYR A 188 21.17 9.41 10.66
CA TYR A 188 21.98 9.01 11.81
C TYR A 188 21.27 9.36 13.12
N THR A 189 21.47 8.53 14.13
CA THR A 189 21.01 8.77 15.50
C THR A 189 22.18 8.68 16.48
N ARG A 190 21.92 8.93 17.75
CA ARG A 190 22.91 8.79 18.82
C ARG A 190 23.33 7.31 19.02
N PRO A 191 24.56 7.04 19.41
CA PRO A 191 25.67 7.96 19.72
C PRO A 191 26.35 8.56 18.48
N ALA A 192 27.11 9.64 18.64
CA ALA A 192 27.84 10.32 17.54
C ALA A 192 28.96 9.46 16.94
N SER A 193 29.53 8.56 17.74
CA SER A 193 30.51 7.56 17.30
C SER A 193 30.05 6.17 17.75
N PHE A 194 30.06 5.22 16.81
CA PHE A 194 29.72 3.84 17.08
C PHE A 194 30.70 2.89 16.37
N ARG A 195 31.47 2.13 17.13
CA ARG A 195 32.49 1.18 16.65
C ARG A 195 33.49 1.80 15.65
N GLY A 196 33.86 3.08 15.86
CA GLY A 196 34.76 3.81 14.98
C GLY A 196 34.11 4.46 13.76
N TRP A 197 32.80 4.30 13.58
CA TRP A 197 32.03 5.02 12.57
C TRP A 197 31.42 6.29 13.15
N GLU A 198 31.72 7.42 12.51
CA GLU A 198 31.31 8.72 12.99
C GLU A 198 30.09 9.24 12.24
N VAL A 199 29.22 9.98 12.94
CA VAL A 199 28.20 10.80 12.31
C VAL A 199 28.90 11.97 11.59
N PRO A 200 28.56 12.26 10.32
CA PRO A 200 29.15 13.39 9.59
C PRO A 200 29.10 14.69 10.38
N GLU A 201 30.23 15.43 10.41
CA GLU A 201 30.38 16.64 11.23
C GLU A 201 29.34 17.71 10.88
N VAL A 202 29.00 17.85 9.58
CA VAL A 202 27.98 18.78 9.10
C VAL A 202 26.63 18.57 9.80
N LEU A 203 26.24 17.31 10.10
CA LEU A 203 24.99 17.02 10.80
C LEU A 203 25.00 17.40 12.29
N ARG A 204 26.19 17.64 12.84
CA ARG A 204 26.42 18.03 14.24
C ARG A 204 26.69 19.53 14.40
N SER A 205 26.85 20.25 13.29
CA SER A 205 27.26 21.67 13.27
C SER A 205 26.20 22.66 13.74
N GLY A 206 24.91 22.28 13.68
CA GLY A 206 23.80 23.20 13.88
C GLY A 206 23.55 24.16 12.72
N ASN A 207 24.35 24.14 11.65
CA ASN A 207 24.15 24.94 10.47
C ASN A 207 23.09 24.32 9.56
N HIS A 208 21.86 24.81 9.65
CA HIS A 208 20.70 24.25 8.93
C HIS A 208 20.87 24.30 7.40
N GLU A 209 21.51 25.34 6.88
CA GLU A 209 21.74 25.46 5.43
C GLU A 209 22.75 24.42 4.93
N ALA A 210 23.89 24.31 5.60
CA ALA A 210 24.89 23.29 5.26
C ALA A 210 24.33 21.86 5.41
N ILE A 211 23.48 21.61 6.42
CA ILE A 211 22.79 20.33 6.60
C ILE A 211 21.84 20.05 5.43
N ALA A 212 21.05 21.04 4.99
CA ALA A 212 20.10 20.90 3.88
C ALA A 212 20.84 20.61 2.56
N GLN A 213 21.92 21.33 2.27
CA GLN A 213 22.77 21.10 1.09
C GLN A 213 23.40 19.70 1.11
N TRP A 214 23.95 19.29 2.25
CA TRP A 214 24.52 17.94 2.40
C TRP A 214 23.46 16.86 2.17
N ARG A 215 22.26 16.99 2.73
CA ARG A 215 21.15 16.05 2.55
C ARG A 215 20.78 15.93 1.07
N ARG A 216 20.63 17.06 0.37
CA ARG A 216 20.31 17.08 -1.06
C ARG A 216 21.38 16.38 -1.89
N GLN A 217 22.63 16.65 -1.63
CA GLN A 217 23.76 15.98 -2.30
C GLN A 217 23.74 14.48 -2.06
N GLN A 218 23.46 14.05 -0.82
CA GLN A 218 23.39 12.62 -0.49
C GLN A 218 22.18 11.94 -1.16
N GLN A 219 21.05 12.60 -1.31
CA GLN A 219 19.92 12.07 -2.08
C GLN A 219 20.31 11.81 -3.53
N ILE A 220 20.90 12.80 -4.20
CA ILE A 220 21.33 12.71 -5.60
C ILE A 220 22.33 11.58 -5.79
N GLU A 221 23.41 11.56 -5.01
CA GLU A 221 24.48 10.56 -5.14
C GLU A 221 23.97 9.15 -4.84
N ARG A 222 23.17 8.98 -3.79
CA ARG A 222 22.58 7.69 -3.43
C ARG A 222 21.62 7.18 -4.50
N THR A 223 20.81 8.06 -5.10
CA THR A 223 19.89 7.72 -6.17
C THR A 223 20.67 7.30 -7.41
N ARG A 224 21.67 8.08 -7.80
CA ARG A 224 22.55 7.75 -8.94
C ARG A 224 23.18 6.36 -8.83
N GLN A 225 23.64 6.00 -7.62
CA GLN A 225 24.32 4.72 -7.40
C GLN A 225 23.36 3.53 -7.30
N ARG A 226 22.21 3.70 -6.67
CA ARG A 226 21.31 2.59 -6.29
C ARG A 226 20.12 2.42 -7.20
N ARG A 227 19.64 3.52 -7.79
CA ARG A 227 18.47 3.57 -8.65
C ARG A 227 18.73 4.51 -9.84
N PRO A 228 19.61 4.08 -10.80
CA PRO A 228 19.92 4.87 -12.00
C PRO A 228 18.66 5.28 -12.78
N ASP A 229 17.66 4.40 -12.83
CA ASP A 229 16.36 4.63 -13.45
C ASP A 229 15.62 5.86 -12.86
N LEU A 230 15.64 6.01 -11.53
CA LEU A 230 15.06 7.17 -10.86
C LEU A 230 15.91 8.42 -11.05
N TYR A 231 17.24 8.28 -11.07
CA TYR A 231 18.15 9.38 -11.31
C TYR A 231 17.95 9.97 -12.71
N GLU A 232 17.84 9.14 -13.74
CA GLU A 232 17.56 9.58 -15.10
C GLU A 232 16.22 10.33 -15.19
N ARG A 233 15.18 9.82 -14.53
CA ARG A 233 13.88 10.50 -14.43
C ARG A 233 14.01 11.86 -13.77
N TRP A 234 14.71 11.94 -12.65
CA TRP A 234 14.93 13.19 -11.92
C TRP A 234 15.66 14.23 -12.77
N VAL A 235 16.69 13.83 -13.51
CA VAL A 235 17.41 14.71 -14.46
C VAL A 235 16.48 15.24 -15.55
N MET A 236 15.57 14.43 -16.08
CA MET A 236 14.60 14.83 -17.09
C MET A 236 13.53 15.80 -16.55
N GLU A 237 13.09 15.61 -15.30
CA GLU A 237 12.03 16.42 -14.68
C GLU A 237 12.56 17.78 -14.15
N GLU A 238 13.72 17.83 -13.53
CA GLU A 238 14.32 19.05 -12.96
C GLU A 238 15.29 19.76 -13.92
N GLY A 239 15.48 19.26 -15.15
CA GLY A 239 16.31 19.89 -16.19
C GLY A 239 17.79 19.88 -15.84
N GLY A 240 18.35 18.70 -15.58
CA GLY A 240 19.71 18.43 -15.09
C GLY A 240 20.73 19.57 -15.20
N GLU A 241 21.09 20.14 -14.06
CA GLU A 241 22.30 20.94 -13.91
C GLU A 241 23.53 20.04 -13.66
#